data_6a9603a8adf33a25f3a5b3c14d1c9c5f
#
_entry.id   6a9603a8adf33a25f3a5b3c14d1c9c5f
#
_cell.length_a   1.000
_cell.length_b   1.000
_cell.length_c   1.000
_cell.angle_alpha   90.00
_cell.angle_beta   90.00
_cell.angle_gamma   90.00
#
_symmetry.space_group_name_H-M   'P 1'
#
loop_
_entity.id
_entity.type
_entity.pdbx_description
1 polymer ?
#
loop_
_entity_poly.entity_id
_entity_poly.type
_entity_poly.pdbx_seq_one_letter_code
_entity_poly.pdbx_strand_id
1 'polypeptide(L)'
;MWYVDGDNKNGESKLAKKAAFNSDFNFNLYEYFHFCSKMLKKDDTQPVARGRSSNSPCMIVFCSWEQQFTLIQAAKKHGFNNHIPLVFIKNYSPQVLKANMRVVGATEYALLLYRDRLPKFRNGLKIDENGKNIPGTGHMVFNWFEWERDGKDIPKIHPAQKSVKVLKKLIETFTDPGDVVIDPCCGSGATLRAAMELKRSAFGFEIDRTFYERAKNEMLVLPTDNQMSLEDYIEG
;
A
#
# COMPACT_ATOMS: atom_id res chain seq x y z
N MET A 1 -3.36 -6.68 8.44
CA MET A 1 -4.54 -7.14 7.68
C MET A 1 -5.37 -7.99 8.61
N TRP A 2 -6.56 -7.54 8.95
CA TRP A 2 -7.47 -8.24 9.84
C TRP A 2 -8.29 -9.22 9.04
N TYR A 3 -8.18 -10.51 9.31
CA TYR A 3 -9.20 -11.48 8.97
C TYR A 3 -10.07 -11.67 10.21
N VAL A 4 -11.29 -11.14 10.20
CA VAL A 4 -12.33 -11.63 11.07
C VAL A 4 -12.84 -12.89 10.41
N ASP A 5 -12.46 -14.04 10.97
CA ASP A 5 -13.04 -15.33 10.59
C ASP A 5 -14.53 -15.28 10.92
N GLY A 6 -15.36 -15.19 9.90
CA GLY A 6 -16.77 -15.56 10.05
C GLY A 6 -16.83 -17.05 10.38
N ASP A 7 -17.54 -17.37 11.44
CA ASP A 7 -17.83 -18.73 11.93
C ASP A 7 -18.27 -19.66 10.81
N ASN A 8 -17.35 -20.30 10.13
CA ASN A 8 -17.61 -21.24 9.06
C ASN A 8 -17.28 -22.66 9.53
N LYS A 9 -18.18 -23.24 10.31
CA LYS A 9 -18.07 -24.61 10.83
C LYS A 9 -17.99 -25.72 9.76
N ASN A 10 -18.18 -25.38 8.48
CA ASN A 10 -18.20 -26.35 7.38
C ASN A 10 -17.32 -25.88 6.21
N GLY A 11 -16.00 -25.96 6.33
CA GLY A 11 -15.11 -25.75 5.20
C GLY A 11 -13.85 -24.92 5.45
N GLU A 12 -13.38 -24.90 6.69
CA GLU A 12 -12.07 -24.31 6.99
C GLU A 12 -10.97 -25.05 6.22
N SER A 13 -10.41 -24.36 5.23
CA SER A 13 -9.21 -24.87 4.59
C SER A 13 -8.07 -24.85 5.62
N LYS A 14 -7.16 -25.84 5.55
CA LYS A 14 -5.95 -25.87 6.39
C LYS A 14 -5.11 -24.58 6.28
N LEU A 15 -5.33 -23.79 5.24
CA LEU A 15 -4.72 -22.48 5.03
C LEU A 15 -5.36 -21.36 5.88
N ALA A 16 -6.67 -21.38 6.09
CA ALA A 16 -7.33 -20.37 6.93
C ALA A 16 -6.88 -20.49 8.40
N LYS A 17 -6.72 -21.73 8.90
CA LYS A 17 -6.19 -21.96 10.26
C LYS A 17 -4.72 -21.52 10.45
N LYS A 18 -3.92 -21.45 9.38
CA LYS A 18 -2.53 -20.97 9.43
C LYS A 18 -2.39 -19.46 9.27
N ALA A 19 -3.45 -18.74 8.90
CA ALA A 19 -3.39 -17.31 8.60
C ALA A 19 -3.76 -16.41 9.79
N ALA A 20 -4.31 -16.97 10.87
CA ALA A 20 -4.54 -16.23 12.11
C ALA A 20 -3.21 -16.12 12.89
N PHE A 21 -2.65 -14.94 12.93
CA PHE A 21 -1.47 -14.65 13.75
C PHE A 21 -1.93 -14.29 15.17
N ASN A 22 -1.23 -14.79 16.18
CA ASN A 22 -1.53 -14.45 17.58
C ASN A 22 -1.48 -12.93 17.85
N SER A 23 -0.76 -12.16 17.05
CA SER A 23 -0.69 -10.69 17.11
C SER A 23 -1.94 -10.00 16.58
N ASP A 24 -2.76 -10.65 15.75
CA ASP A 24 -3.94 -10.03 15.14
C ASP A 24 -5.07 -9.76 16.14
N PHE A 25 -5.14 -10.53 17.23
CA PHE A 25 -6.18 -10.42 18.25
C PHE A 25 -6.04 -9.19 19.17
N ASN A 26 -4.86 -8.59 19.23
CA ASN A 26 -4.56 -7.47 20.13
C ASN A 26 -4.37 -6.13 19.43
N PHE A 27 -4.73 -6.03 18.14
CA PHE A 27 -4.53 -4.79 17.40
C PHE A 27 -5.51 -3.71 17.85
N ASN A 28 -4.98 -2.64 18.40
CA ASN A 28 -5.75 -1.50 18.81
C ASN A 28 -5.88 -0.49 17.67
N LEU A 29 -7.05 -0.47 17.04
CA LEU A 29 -7.33 0.41 15.90
C LEU A 29 -7.21 1.90 16.26
N TYR A 30 -7.54 2.29 17.50
CA TYR A 30 -7.40 3.66 17.96
C TYR A 30 -5.92 4.06 18.05
N GLU A 31 -5.08 3.27 18.66
CA GLU A 31 -3.63 3.51 18.76
C GLU A 31 -2.98 3.54 17.38
N TYR A 32 -3.39 2.65 16.50
CA TYR A 32 -2.93 2.63 15.11
C TYR A 32 -3.20 3.95 14.38
N PHE A 33 -4.44 4.45 14.39
CA PHE A 33 -4.77 5.71 13.76
C PHE A 33 -4.15 6.90 14.49
N HIS A 34 -4.02 6.84 15.82
CA HIS A 34 -3.29 7.85 16.58
C HIS A 34 -1.84 7.94 16.11
N PHE A 35 -1.13 6.81 16.06
CA PHE A 35 0.23 6.74 15.55
C PHE A 35 0.32 7.30 14.13
N CYS A 36 -0.48 6.80 13.21
CA CYS A 36 -0.47 7.25 11.81
C CYS A 36 -0.73 8.76 11.68
N SER A 37 -1.66 9.30 12.46
CA SER A 37 -1.98 10.74 12.44
C SER A 37 -0.82 11.62 12.90
N LYS A 38 0.04 11.11 13.80
CA LYS A 38 1.24 11.80 14.29
C LYS A 38 2.42 11.68 13.33
N MET A 39 2.58 10.52 12.70
CA MET A 39 3.67 10.27 11.77
C MET A 39 3.44 10.94 10.40
N LEU A 40 2.18 11.09 9.99
CA LEU A 40 1.87 11.69 8.72
C LEU A 40 2.08 13.22 8.77
N LYS A 41 2.88 13.74 7.81
CA LYS A 41 3.12 15.19 7.65
C LYS A 41 1.78 15.96 7.69
N LYS A 42 1.78 17.18 8.20
CA LYS A 42 0.61 18.06 8.15
C LYS A 42 0.25 18.39 6.71
N ASP A 43 -1.02 18.75 6.49
CA ASP A 43 -1.48 19.20 5.19
C ASP A 43 -0.72 20.43 4.72
N ASP A 44 -0.49 20.49 3.42
CA ASP A 44 0.10 21.66 2.79
C ASP A 44 -0.89 22.85 2.89
N THR A 45 -0.41 23.95 3.43
CA THR A 45 -1.22 25.18 3.60
C THR A 45 -1.22 26.08 2.35
N GLN A 46 -0.34 25.81 1.39
CA GLN A 46 -0.23 26.62 0.18
C GLN A 46 -1.51 26.55 -0.66
N PRO A 47 -1.97 27.66 -1.21
CA PRO A 47 -3.10 27.67 -2.12
C PRO A 47 -2.82 26.77 -3.33
N VAL A 48 -3.77 25.90 -3.66
CA VAL A 48 -3.68 25.03 -4.82
C VAL A 48 -4.68 25.51 -5.87
N ALA A 49 -4.21 25.74 -7.10
CA ALA A 49 -5.08 26.10 -8.19
C ALA A 49 -6.13 25.01 -8.44
N ARG A 50 -7.33 25.40 -8.88
CA ARG A 50 -8.43 24.46 -9.15
C ARG A 50 -7.96 23.35 -10.11
N GLY A 51 -8.23 22.11 -9.76
CA GLY A 51 -7.86 20.94 -10.54
C GLY A 51 -6.45 20.40 -10.30
N ARG A 52 -5.68 20.98 -9.37
CA ARG A 52 -4.38 20.46 -8.96
C ARG A 52 -4.45 19.70 -7.66
N SER A 53 -3.63 18.65 -7.57
CA SER A 53 -3.36 18.01 -6.29
C SER A 53 -2.49 18.92 -5.42
N SER A 54 -2.75 18.94 -4.13
CA SER A 54 -1.83 19.58 -3.17
C SER A 54 -0.60 18.70 -2.94
N ASN A 55 0.33 19.18 -2.11
CA ASN A 55 1.44 18.36 -1.61
C ASN A 55 1.08 17.66 -0.28
N SER A 56 -0.20 17.62 0.05
CA SER A 56 -0.68 16.97 1.28
C SER A 56 -0.49 15.46 1.21
N PRO A 57 -0.18 14.83 2.33
CA PRO A 57 0.00 13.40 2.40
C PRO A 57 -1.34 12.66 2.47
N CYS A 58 -1.30 11.37 2.21
CA CYS A 58 -2.42 10.47 2.43
C CYS A 58 -1.97 9.18 3.13
N MET A 59 -2.95 8.39 3.53
CA MET A 59 -2.78 7.08 4.10
C MET A 59 -3.61 6.07 3.29
N ILE A 60 -3.04 4.91 2.97
CA ILE A 60 -3.75 3.82 2.29
C ILE A 60 -3.82 2.64 3.25
N VAL A 61 -5.03 2.20 3.59
CA VAL A 61 -5.27 1.08 4.51
C VAL A 61 -5.97 -0.03 3.79
N PHE A 62 -5.27 -1.15 3.59
CA PHE A 62 -5.89 -2.37 3.08
C PHE A 62 -6.80 -2.98 4.16
N CYS A 63 -7.98 -3.43 3.76
CA CYS A 63 -9.01 -3.95 4.65
C CYS A 63 -9.93 -4.94 3.94
N SER A 64 -10.73 -5.68 4.70
CA SER A 64 -11.87 -6.41 4.13
C SER A 64 -13.03 -5.45 3.82
N TRP A 65 -13.99 -5.93 3.04
CA TRP A 65 -15.21 -5.18 2.74
C TRP A 65 -15.95 -4.78 4.02
N GLU A 66 -16.12 -5.70 4.95
CA GLU A 66 -16.87 -5.50 6.18
C GLU A 66 -16.18 -4.50 7.15
N GLN A 67 -14.87 -4.38 7.06
CA GLN A 67 -14.10 -3.49 7.94
C GLN A 67 -14.14 -2.02 7.54
N GLN A 68 -14.51 -1.70 6.31
CA GLN A 68 -14.40 -0.34 5.77
C GLN A 68 -15.13 0.70 6.64
N PHE A 69 -16.36 0.40 7.05
CA PHE A 69 -17.14 1.35 7.85
C PHE A 69 -16.46 1.65 9.20
N THR A 70 -16.01 0.63 9.89
CA THR A 70 -15.32 0.76 11.19
C THR A 70 -14.02 1.56 11.04
N LEU A 71 -13.25 1.30 9.98
CA LEU A 71 -12.02 2.04 9.69
C LEU A 71 -12.29 3.51 9.39
N ILE A 72 -13.32 3.82 8.59
CA ILE A 72 -13.72 5.20 8.30
C ILE A 72 -14.10 5.95 9.58
N GLN A 73 -14.86 5.31 10.48
CA GLN A 73 -15.24 5.92 11.75
C GLN A 73 -14.03 6.17 12.67
N ALA A 74 -13.11 5.21 12.74
CA ALA A 74 -11.88 5.36 13.52
C ALA A 74 -10.96 6.43 12.92
N ALA A 75 -10.80 6.46 11.60
CA ALA A 75 -10.00 7.43 10.88
C ALA A 75 -10.48 8.88 11.11
N LYS A 76 -11.80 9.11 11.03
CA LYS A 76 -12.40 10.43 11.29
C LYS A 76 -12.09 10.96 12.68
N LYS A 77 -12.07 10.11 13.71
CA LYS A 77 -11.69 10.52 15.08
C LYS A 77 -10.25 11.03 15.20
N HIS A 78 -9.40 10.72 14.19
CA HIS A 78 -8.00 11.13 14.14
C HIS A 78 -7.72 12.16 13.05
N GLY A 79 -8.77 12.81 12.51
CA GLY A 79 -8.66 13.92 11.56
C GLY A 79 -8.57 13.51 10.09
N PHE A 80 -8.75 12.23 9.76
CA PHE A 80 -8.89 11.80 8.36
C PHE A 80 -10.35 11.91 7.94
N ASN A 81 -10.77 13.11 7.54
CA ASN A 81 -12.16 13.44 7.30
C ASN A 81 -12.70 12.90 5.98
N ASN A 82 -11.81 12.61 5.05
CA ASN A 82 -12.14 12.20 3.69
C ASN A 82 -11.59 10.81 3.37
N HIS A 83 -12.30 10.09 2.50
CA HIS A 83 -11.89 8.76 2.06
C HIS A 83 -12.33 8.47 0.63
N ILE A 84 -11.56 7.63 -0.05
CA ILE A 84 -11.89 7.07 -1.36
C ILE A 84 -11.70 5.55 -1.27
N PRO A 85 -12.71 4.73 -1.61
CA PRO A 85 -12.54 3.28 -1.67
C PRO A 85 -11.68 2.90 -2.87
N LEU A 86 -10.74 2.01 -2.66
CA LEU A 86 -9.91 1.41 -3.70
C LEU A 86 -10.23 -0.08 -3.80
N VAL A 87 -10.32 -0.58 -5.02
CA VAL A 87 -10.60 -1.99 -5.32
C VAL A 87 -9.43 -2.57 -6.11
N PHE A 88 -8.97 -3.74 -5.74
CA PHE A 88 -7.91 -4.46 -6.44
C PHE A 88 -8.49 -5.75 -7.00
N ILE A 89 -8.37 -5.91 -8.32
CA ILE A 89 -8.92 -7.06 -9.04
C ILE A 89 -7.75 -7.98 -9.41
N LYS A 90 -7.77 -9.18 -8.85
CA LYS A 90 -6.76 -10.20 -9.11
C LYS A 90 -7.09 -10.95 -10.40
N ASN A 91 -6.10 -11.14 -11.24
CA ASN A 91 -6.21 -12.01 -12.41
C ASN A 91 -6.07 -13.50 -12.06
N TYR A 92 -6.11 -13.82 -10.77
CA TYR A 92 -6.07 -15.18 -10.24
C TYR A 92 -6.92 -15.27 -8.97
N SER A 93 -7.34 -16.48 -8.62
CA SER A 93 -8.15 -16.72 -7.44
C SER A 93 -7.36 -17.42 -6.35
N PRO A 94 -6.91 -16.70 -5.31
CA PRO A 94 -6.16 -17.30 -4.21
C PRO A 94 -7.08 -17.91 -3.13
N GLN A 95 -8.36 -17.54 -3.12
CA GLN A 95 -9.27 -17.88 -2.02
C GLN A 95 -10.62 -18.37 -2.56
N VAL A 96 -11.03 -19.53 -2.05
CA VAL A 96 -12.39 -20.03 -2.27
C VAL A 96 -13.28 -19.44 -1.19
N LEU A 97 -14.25 -18.62 -1.60
CA LEU A 97 -15.23 -18.01 -0.70
C LEU A 97 -16.33 -18.98 -0.30
N LYS A 98 -16.78 -19.81 -1.25
CA LYS A 98 -17.81 -20.81 -1.02
C LYS A 98 -17.55 -22.02 -1.91
N ALA A 99 -17.01 -23.10 -1.35
CA ALA A 99 -16.57 -24.28 -2.10
C ALA A 99 -17.71 -24.94 -2.90
N ASN A 100 -18.85 -25.19 -2.25
CA ASN A 100 -19.99 -25.85 -2.89
C ASN A 100 -20.60 -25.06 -4.06
N MET A 101 -20.46 -23.73 -4.04
CA MET A 101 -20.92 -22.84 -5.12
C MET A 101 -19.80 -22.51 -6.12
N ARG A 102 -18.57 -22.97 -5.88
CA ARG A 102 -17.38 -22.62 -6.66
C ARG A 102 -17.14 -21.09 -6.78
N VAL A 103 -17.60 -20.34 -5.78
CA VAL A 103 -17.36 -18.90 -5.72
C VAL A 103 -15.96 -18.65 -5.16
N VAL A 104 -15.19 -17.87 -5.88
CA VAL A 104 -13.80 -17.56 -5.57
C VAL A 104 -13.59 -16.06 -5.41
N GLY A 105 -12.74 -15.67 -4.44
CA GLY A 105 -12.41 -14.27 -4.18
C GLY A 105 -11.35 -13.77 -5.15
N ALA A 106 -11.70 -12.76 -5.93
CA ALA A 106 -10.78 -12.11 -6.85
C ALA A 106 -10.53 -10.63 -6.51
N THR A 107 -11.11 -10.14 -5.42
CA THR A 107 -10.98 -8.73 -5.05
C THR A 107 -10.29 -8.56 -3.69
N GLU A 108 -9.52 -7.49 -3.57
CA GLU A 108 -9.10 -6.91 -2.29
C GLU A 108 -9.50 -5.43 -2.26
N TYR A 109 -9.55 -4.87 -1.07
CA TYR A 109 -10.01 -3.50 -0.86
C TYR A 109 -9.00 -2.71 -0.04
N ALA A 110 -8.98 -1.40 -0.26
CA ALA A 110 -8.32 -0.46 0.62
C ALA A 110 -9.12 0.85 0.68
N LEU A 111 -8.78 1.66 1.66
CA LEU A 111 -9.26 3.03 1.79
C LEU A 111 -8.08 3.98 1.61
N LEU A 112 -8.19 4.89 0.67
CA LEU A 112 -7.36 6.09 0.64
C LEU A 112 -7.98 7.10 1.61
N LEU A 113 -7.24 7.44 2.66
CA LEU A 113 -7.66 8.34 3.72
C LEU A 113 -6.84 9.62 3.67
N TYR A 114 -7.48 10.76 3.80
CA TYR A 114 -6.81 12.06 3.84
C TYR A 114 -7.58 13.05 4.71
N ARG A 115 -6.88 14.10 5.14
CA ARG A 115 -7.47 15.15 5.99
C ARG A 115 -8.38 16.06 5.15
N ASP A 116 -8.17 17.36 5.24
CA ASP A 116 -9.04 18.35 4.58
C ASP A 116 -8.56 18.74 3.17
N ARG A 117 -7.26 18.56 2.89
CA ARG A 117 -6.67 18.86 1.60
C ARG A 117 -6.56 17.62 0.74
N LEU A 118 -6.82 17.76 -0.56
CA LEU A 118 -6.59 16.68 -1.53
C LEU A 118 -5.14 16.21 -1.46
N PRO A 119 -4.90 14.92 -1.43
CA PRO A 119 -3.55 14.40 -1.37
C PRO A 119 -2.78 14.68 -2.66
N LYS A 120 -1.47 14.53 -2.59
CA LYS A 120 -0.61 14.45 -3.76
C LYS A 120 -1.16 13.36 -4.71
N PHE A 121 -1.29 13.71 -5.98
CA PHE A 121 -1.88 12.81 -6.98
C PHE A 121 -1.21 13.00 -8.33
N ARG A 122 -0.58 11.95 -8.85
CA ARG A 122 0.17 11.94 -10.11
C ARG A 122 -0.57 11.12 -11.15
N ASN A 123 -1.24 11.79 -12.06
CA ASN A 123 -2.04 11.19 -13.13
C ASN A 123 -1.53 11.55 -14.54
N GLY A 124 -0.25 11.92 -14.65
CA GLY A 124 0.34 12.34 -15.93
C GLY A 124 0.01 13.77 -16.35
N LEU A 125 -0.68 14.55 -15.51
CA LEU A 125 -0.94 15.96 -15.79
C LEU A 125 0.37 16.73 -15.88
N LYS A 126 0.62 17.34 -17.03
CA LYS A 126 1.77 18.22 -17.27
C LYS A 126 1.39 19.67 -17.00
N ILE A 127 2.38 20.46 -16.67
CA ILE A 127 2.26 21.89 -16.37
C ILE A 127 3.23 22.61 -17.30
N ASP A 128 2.79 23.72 -17.90
CA ASP A 128 3.62 24.58 -18.73
C ASP A 128 4.59 25.45 -17.87
N GLU A 129 5.45 26.20 -18.52
CA GLU A 129 6.41 27.12 -17.89
C GLU A 129 5.76 28.21 -17.02
N ASN A 130 4.50 28.55 -17.32
CA ASN A 130 3.71 29.54 -16.56
C ASN A 130 2.92 28.89 -15.41
N GLY A 131 3.09 27.60 -15.20
CA GLY A 131 2.40 26.86 -14.17
C GLY A 131 0.93 26.53 -14.49
N LYS A 132 0.49 26.58 -15.76
CA LYS A 132 -0.86 26.18 -16.20
C LYS A 132 -0.88 24.71 -16.60
N ASN A 133 -2.02 24.07 -16.38
CA ASN A 133 -2.25 22.70 -16.85
C ASN A 133 -2.24 22.65 -18.38
N ILE A 134 -1.47 21.75 -18.95
CA ILE A 134 -1.48 21.47 -20.39
C ILE A 134 -2.71 20.58 -20.68
N PRO A 135 -3.70 21.06 -21.47
CA PRO A 135 -4.90 20.30 -21.78
C PRO A 135 -4.56 18.94 -22.41
N GLY A 136 -5.35 17.92 -22.09
CA GLY A 136 -5.21 16.58 -22.65
C GLY A 136 -4.05 15.74 -22.10
N THR A 137 -3.31 16.23 -21.10
CA THR A 137 -2.18 15.49 -20.52
C THR A 137 -2.53 14.72 -19.26
N GLY A 138 -3.56 15.10 -18.51
CA GLY A 138 -4.02 14.35 -17.33
C GLY A 138 -4.95 13.20 -17.69
N HIS A 139 -4.83 12.08 -17.00
CA HIS A 139 -5.69 10.92 -17.17
C HIS A 139 -6.67 10.80 -16.01
N MET A 140 -7.88 10.33 -16.31
CA MET A 140 -8.79 9.84 -15.26
C MET A 140 -8.23 8.54 -14.71
N VAL A 141 -8.07 8.46 -13.39
CA VAL A 141 -7.60 7.27 -12.71
C VAL A 141 -8.80 6.58 -12.07
N PHE A 142 -9.05 5.35 -12.44
CA PHE A 142 -10.08 4.55 -11.82
C PHE A 142 -9.71 4.24 -10.37
N ASN A 143 -10.69 4.09 -9.51
CA ASN A 143 -10.47 3.64 -8.13
C ASN A 143 -10.29 2.11 -8.02
N TRP A 144 -10.06 1.43 -9.13
CA TRP A 144 -9.72 0.03 -9.17
C TRP A 144 -8.37 -0.19 -9.87
N PHE A 145 -7.65 -1.24 -9.44
CA PHE A 145 -6.32 -1.58 -9.92
C PHE A 145 -6.28 -3.07 -10.26
N GLU A 146 -5.65 -3.41 -11.38
CA GLU A 146 -5.29 -4.78 -11.65
C GLU A 146 -4.19 -5.24 -10.70
N TRP A 147 -4.41 -6.39 -10.08
CA TRP A 147 -3.44 -7.03 -9.20
C TRP A 147 -2.81 -8.21 -9.91
N GLU A 148 -1.66 -7.99 -10.48
CA GLU A 148 -0.82 -9.03 -11.03
C GLU A 148 0.02 -9.67 -9.91
N ARG A 149 0.35 -10.95 -10.08
CA ARG A 149 1.34 -11.60 -9.22
C ARG A 149 2.72 -11.01 -9.49
N ASP A 150 3.52 -10.95 -8.45
CA ASP A 150 4.94 -10.66 -8.57
C ASP A 150 5.66 -11.81 -9.28
N GLY A 151 6.78 -11.51 -9.89
CA GLY A 151 7.68 -12.48 -10.49
C GLY A 151 8.41 -13.32 -9.44
N LYS A 152 9.27 -14.24 -9.91
CA LYS A 152 10.09 -15.10 -9.03
C LYS A 152 11.22 -14.33 -8.33
N ASP A 153 11.53 -13.16 -8.82
CA ASP A 153 12.51 -12.21 -8.27
C ASP A 153 12.04 -11.55 -6.97
N ILE A 154 10.76 -11.60 -6.69
CA ILE A 154 10.18 -11.11 -5.45
C ILE A 154 9.91 -12.28 -4.50
N PRO A 155 10.60 -12.38 -3.37
CA PRO A 155 10.42 -13.48 -2.43
C PRO A 155 9.03 -13.45 -1.81
N LYS A 156 8.43 -14.63 -1.65
CA LYS A 156 7.16 -14.77 -0.93
C LYS A 156 7.44 -15.09 0.53
N ILE A 157 7.35 -14.08 1.37
CA ILE A 157 7.69 -14.15 2.80
C ILE A 157 6.45 -14.32 3.65
N HIS A 158 5.40 -13.51 3.38
CA HIS A 158 4.21 -13.44 4.21
C HIS A 158 2.98 -13.99 3.46
N PRO A 159 2.08 -14.77 4.09
CA PRO A 159 0.89 -15.29 3.43
C PRO A 159 -0.03 -14.24 2.82
N ALA A 160 -0.16 -13.09 3.50
CA ALA A 160 -0.97 -11.95 3.07
C ALA A 160 -0.16 -10.87 2.34
N GLN A 161 1.02 -11.21 1.81
CA GLN A 161 1.90 -10.27 1.10
C GLN A 161 1.18 -9.58 -0.04
N LYS A 162 1.30 -8.25 -0.08
CA LYS A 162 0.82 -7.44 -1.20
C LYS A 162 1.82 -7.49 -2.34
N SER A 163 1.31 -7.43 -3.57
CA SER A 163 2.17 -7.39 -4.75
C SER A 163 2.99 -6.11 -4.78
N VAL A 164 4.30 -6.24 -4.97
CA VAL A 164 5.22 -5.11 -5.14
C VAL A 164 4.81 -4.25 -6.33
N LYS A 165 4.35 -4.88 -7.43
CA LYS A 165 3.86 -4.16 -8.63
C LYS A 165 2.67 -3.24 -8.30
N VAL A 166 1.70 -3.73 -7.52
CA VAL A 166 0.54 -2.93 -7.12
C VAL A 166 0.96 -1.79 -6.20
N LEU A 167 1.83 -2.09 -5.23
CA LEU A 167 2.34 -1.07 -4.30
C LEU A 167 3.13 0.01 -5.03
N LYS A 168 3.90 -0.34 -6.06
CA LYS A 168 4.59 0.66 -6.90
C LYS A 168 3.60 1.59 -7.58
N LYS A 169 2.54 1.07 -8.20
CA LYS A 169 1.48 1.90 -8.82
C LYS A 169 0.87 2.90 -7.82
N LEU A 170 0.59 2.46 -6.59
CA LEU A 170 0.08 3.33 -5.54
C LEU A 170 1.09 4.39 -5.12
N ILE A 171 2.35 3.99 -4.88
CA ILE A 171 3.41 4.91 -4.48
C ILE A 171 3.67 5.96 -5.58
N GLU A 172 3.74 5.57 -6.83
CA GLU A 172 3.90 6.50 -7.97
C GLU A 172 2.73 7.49 -8.07
N THR A 173 1.50 7.01 -7.80
CA THR A 173 0.31 7.86 -7.88
C THR A 173 0.28 8.92 -6.78
N PHE A 174 0.69 8.58 -5.56
CA PHE A 174 0.48 9.41 -4.38
C PHE A 174 1.75 10.02 -3.78
N THR A 175 2.92 9.80 -4.40
CA THR A 175 4.20 10.34 -3.93
C THR A 175 5.07 10.83 -5.08
N ASP A 176 6.10 11.60 -4.74
CA ASP A 176 7.19 11.97 -5.64
C ASP A 176 8.50 11.29 -5.24
N PRO A 177 9.50 11.19 -6.13
CA PRO A 177 10.86 10.83 -5.74
C PRO A 177 11.36 11.72 -4.59
N GLY A 178 11.95 11.09 -3.57
CA GLY A 178 12.40 11.77 -2.36
C GLY A 178 11.36 11.90 -1.25
N ASP A 179 10.09 11.56 -1.50
CA ASP A 179 9.09 11.46 -0.43
C ASP A 179 9.39 10.25 0.48
N VAL A 180 8.77 10.27 1.66
CA VAL A 180 8.89 9.23 2.67
C VAL A 180 7.62 8.37 2.68
N VAL A 181 7.80 7.06 2.62
CA VAL A 181 6.74 6.06 2.78
C VAL A 181 6.91 5.36 4.13
N ILE A 182 5.84 5.28 4.91
CA ILE A 182 5.86 4.61 6.22
C ILE A 182 4.80 3.50 6.21
N ASP A 183 5.24 2.28 6.55
CA ASP A 183 4.34 1.12 6.70
C ASP A 183 4.39 0.63 8.15
N PRO A 184 3.35 0.94 8.97
CA PRO A 184 3.33 0.54 10.38
C PRO A 184 3.18 -0.96 10.62
N CYS A 185 2.84 -1.75 9.61
CA CYS A 185 2.63 -3.19 9.69
C CYS A 185 3.19 -3.86 8.44
N CYS A 186 4.50 -3.73 8.23
CA CYS A 186 5.12 -3.98 6.93
C CYS A 186 5.22 -5.47 6.54
N GLY A 187 5.05 -6.40 7.47
CA GLY A 187 5.03 -7.83 7.21
C GLY A 187 6.27 -8.30 6.43
N SER A 188 6.06 -8.59 5.17
CA SER A 188 7.15 -9.01 4.26
C SER A 188 8.08 -7.88 3.81
N GLY A 189 7.78 -6.63 4.13
CA GLY A 189 8.53 -5.47 3.61
C GLY A 189 8.24 -5.11 2.15
N ALA A 190 7.18 -5.65 1.54
CA ALA A 190 6.87 -5.39 0.13
C ALA A 190 6.64 -3.90 -0.17
N THR A 191 6.03 -3.15 0.76
CA THR A 191 5.84 -1.70 0.64
C THR A 191 7.18 -0.96 0.62
N LEU A 192 8.09 -1.37 1.50
CA LEU A 192 9.42 -0.78 1.57
C LEU A 192 10.22 -1.06 0.30
N ARG A 193 10.17 -2.31 -0.20
CA ARG A 193 10.77 -2.70 -1.47
C ARG A 193 10.26 -1.85 -2.62
N ALA A 194 8.94 -1.69 -2.74
CA ALA A 194 8.33 -0.88 -3.78
C ALA A 194 8.77 0.58 -3.71
N ALA A 195 8.86 1.15 -2.49
CA ALA A 195 9.31 2.51 -2.28
C ALA A 195 10.80 2.69 -2.66
N MET A 196 11.65 1.77 -2.24
CA MET A 196 13.10 1.78 -2.56
C MET A 196 13.34 1.72 -4.07
N GLU A 197 12.67 0.81 -4.79
CA GLU A 197 12.79 0.70 -6.24
C GLU A 197 12.36 1.98 -6.98
N LEU A 198 11.48 2.75 -6.37
CA LEU A 198 10.99 4.03 -6.90
C LEU A 198 11.76 5.26 -6.35
N LYS A 199 12.88 5.05 -5.67
CA LYS A 199 13.72 6.12 -5.09
C LYS A 199 12.98 6.98 -4.05
N ARG A 200 12.10 6.35 -3.24
CA ARG A 200 11.50 6.96 -2.04
C ARG A 200 12.21 6.42 -0.81
N SER A 201 12.34 7.24 0.22
CA SER A 201 12.75 6.75 1.54
C SER A 201 11.62 5.92 2.15
N ALA A 202 11.96 4.82 2.83
CA ALA A 202 10.95 3.94 3.40
C ALA A 202 11.32 3.53 4.83
N PHE A 203 10.29 3.51 5.70
CA PHE A 203 10.37 3.01 7.07
C PHE A 203 9.24 2.04 7.32
N GLY A 204 9.53 0.93 8.00
CA GLY A 204 8.54 -0.09 8.31
C GLY A 204 8.70 -0.64 9.71
N PHE A 205 7.59 -1.11 10.28
CA PHE A 205 7.55 -1.75 11.58
C PHE A 205 6.95 -3.13 11.43
N GLU A 206 7.59 -4.13 12.03
CA GLU A 206 7.13 -5.51 12.06
C GLU A 206 7.39 -6.09 13.44
N ILE A 207 6.33 -6.62 14.07
CA ILE A 207 6.40 -7.18 15.43
C ILE A 207 6.89 -8.63 15.42
N ASP A 208 6.60 -9.38 14.35
CA ASP A 208 7.07 -10.75 14.22
C ASP A 208 8.53 -10.77 13.76
N ARG A 209 9.41 -11.23 14.65
CA ARG A 209 10.83 -11.26 14.38
C ARG A 209 11.20 -12.09 13.16
N THR A 210 10.48 -13.16 12.89
CA THR A 210 10.74 -14.03 11.72
C THR A 210 10.46 -13.29 10.42
N PHE A 211 9.32 -12.58 10.34
CA PHE A 211 9.01 -11.76 9.18
C PHE A 211 9.96 -10.57 9.04
N TYR A 212 10.30 -9.93 10.15
CA TYR A 212 11.29 -8.83 10.16
C TYR A 212 12.65 -9.27 9.58
N GLU A 213 13.22 -10.37 10.07
CA GLU A 213 14.53 -10.86 9.60
C GLU A 213 14.46 -11.30 8.13
N ARG A 214 13.38 -11.97 7.72
CA ARG A 214 13.19 -12.35 6.32
C ARG A 214 12.97 -11.14 5.41
N ALA A 215 12.20 -10.16 5.85
CA ALA A 215 12.03 -8.92 5.09
C ALA A 215 13.38 -8.24 4.85
N LYS A 216 14.19 -8.10 5.89
CA LYS A 216 15.52 -7.50 5.82
C LYS A 216 16.48 -8.27 4.90
N ASN A 217 16.52 -9.58 5.01
CA ASN A 217 17.53 -10.40 4.36
C ASN A 217 17.13 -10.91 2.98
N GLU A 218 15.84 -10.95 2.65
CA GLU A 218 15.33 -11.49 1.39
C GLU A 218 14.62 -10.40 0.54
N MET A 219 13.69 -9.60 1.15
CA MET A 219 12.87 -8.66 0.40
C MET A 219 13.61 -7.37 0.07
N LEU A 220 14.35 -6.83 1.03
CA LEU A 220 15.01 -5.52 0.91
C LEU A 220 16.41 -5.59 0.29
N VAL A 221 16.89 -6.78 -0.01
CA VAL A 221 18.09 -6.96 -0.82
C VAL A 221 17.72 -6.72 -2.28
N LEU A 222 18.05 -5.55 -2.80
CA LEU A 222 17.91 -5.29 -4.23
C LEU A 222 18.96 -6.11 -4.99
N PRO A 223 18.62 -6.69 -6.16
CA PRO A 223 19.65 -7.18 -7.05
C PRO A 223 20.64 -6.02 -7.25
N THR A 224 21.89 -6.24 -6.94
CA THR A 224 22.95 -5.30 -7.31
C THR A 224 22.90 -5.22 -8.82
N ASP A 225 22.48 -4.10 -9.39
CA ASP A 225 22.84 -3.75 -10.74
C ASP A 225 24.35 -3.95 -10.82
N ASN A 226 24.78 -4.79 -11.78
CA ASN A 226 26.16 -5.19 -12.00
C ASN A 226 27.14 -4.27 -11.27
N GLN A 227 27.86 -4.81 -10.29
CA GLN A 227 29.04 -4.11 -9.83
C GLN A 227 29.83 -3.74 -11.08
N MET A 228 29.69 -2.48 -11.52
CA MET A 228 30.73 -1.87 -12.31
C MET A 228 31.96 -2.04 -11.47
N SER A 229 32.83 -2.93 -11.89
CA SER A 229 34.08 -3.15 -11.22
C SER A 229 34.81 -1.79 -11.22
N LEU A 230 35.58 -1.53 -10.18
CA LEU A 230 36.45 -0.35 -10.18
C LEU A 230 37.35 -0.28 -11.43
N GLU A 231 37.50 -1.37 -12.12
CA GLU A 231 38.21 -1.50 -13.40
C GLU A 231 37.50 -0.81 -14.55
N ASP A 232 36.15 -0.80 -14.58
CA ASP A 232 35.35 -0.08 -15.59
C ASP A 232 35.43 1.46 -15.47
N TYR A 233 35.93 1.96 -14.32
CA TYR A 233 36.10 3.40 -14.08
C TYR A 233 37.50 3.92 -14.44
N ILE A 234 38.46 3.04 -14.74
CA ILE A 234 39.87 3.41 -14.98
C ILE A 234 40.19 3.48 -16.50
N GLU A 235 39.31 2.96 -17.37
CA GLU A 235 39.51 2.95 -18.83
C GLU A 235 38.64 3.96 -19.61
N GLY A 236 38.08 5.00 -18.94
CA GLY A 236 37.28 6.05 -19.57
C GLY A 236 37.96 7.43 -19.60
#